data_4bd5087a71458bd590b8517d5bc61ed9
#
_entry.id   4bd5087a71458bd590b8517d5bc61ed9
#
_cell.length_a   1.000
_cell.length_b   1.000
_cell.length_c   1.000
_cell.angle_alpha   90.00
_cell.angle_beta   90.00
_cell.angle_gamma   90.00
#
_symmetry.space_group_name_H-M   'P 1'
#
loop_
_entity.id
_entity.type
_entity.pdbx_description
1 polymer ?
#
loop_
_entity_poly.entity_id
_entity_poly.type
_entity_poly.pdbx_seq_one_letter_code
_entity_poly.pdbx_strand_id
1 'polypeptide(L)'
;MLFWLFVIMCIIGILLIIIGQIGSNSRAWYLSEKRFKNFMYENGDKGIRLAGVIMTFVSGVIAIFMLIIIFGCYCSTKDEARRYKIEREYIIAEINDENCYNEYGLLEKNIAYKIEDWNDFVIFNKKYQRNFWIGIFIPNVFDDLEPIDY
;
A
#
# COMPACT_ATOMS: atom_id res chain seq x y z
N MET A 1 -0.08 4.45 5.74
CA MET A 1 0.13 5.85 6.20
C MET A 1 0.87 6.66 5.15
N LEU A 2 2.05 6.23 4.71
CA LEU A 2 2.90 6.99 3.79
C LEU A 2 2.19 7.38 2.48
N PHE A 3 1.47 6.44 1.84
CA PHE A 3 0.71 6.70 0.60
C PHE A 3 -0.28 7.85 0.75
N TRP A 4 -1.10 7.83 1.81
CA TRP A 4 -2.08 8.89 2.07
C TRP A 4 -1.43 10.25 2.34
N LEU A 5 -0.25 10.25 2.95
CA LEU A 5 0.52 11.48 3.15
C LEU A 5 0.91 12.11 1.80
N PHE A 6 1.37 11.32 0.83
CA PHE A 6 1.67 11.83 -0.52
C PHE A 6 0.42 12.30 -1.27
N VAL A 7 -0.71 11.61 -1.12
CA VAL A 7 -1.99 12.07 -1.70
C VAL A 7 -2.40 13.43 -1.11
N ILE A 8 -2.28 13.60 0.20
CA ILE A 8 -2.58 14.87 0.88
C ILE A 8 -1.62 15.97 0.40
N MET A 9 -0.31 15.69 0.30
CA MET A 9 0.66 16.65 -0.22
C MET A 9 0.36 17.06 -1.67
N CYS A 10 -0.09 16.14 -2.51
CA CYS A 10 -0.52 16.41 -3.87
C CYS A 10 -1.72 17.38 -3.88
N ILE A 11 -2.71 17.13 -3.05
CA ILE A 11 -3.89 18.00 -2.92
C ILE A 11 -3.48 19.40 -2.46
N ILE A 12 -2.64 19.49 -1.44
CA ILE A 12 -2.12 20.79 -0.94
C ILE A 12 -1.37 21.53 -2.04
N GLY A 13 -0.52 20.83 -2.82
CA GLY A 13 0.21 21.41 -3.94
C GLY A 13 -0.74 22.01 -5.01
N ILE A 14 -1.78 21.28 -5.37
CA ILE A 14 -2.81 21.75 -6.31
C ILE A 14 -3.55 22.99 -5.76
N LEU A 15 -3.91 22.99 -4.47
CA LEU A 15 -4.54 24.14 -3.83
C LEU A 15 -3.64 25.37 -3.85
N LEU A 16 -2.34 25.22 -3.61
CA LEU A 16 -1.37 26.31 -3.70
C LEU A 16 -1.27 26.90 -5.12
N ILE A 17 -1.33 26.07 -6.16
CA ILE A 17 -1.35 26.51 -7.55
C ILE A 17 -2.62 27.33 -7.82
N ILE A 18 -3.77 26.85 -7.37
CA ILE A 18 -5.08 27.55 -7.55
C ILE A 18 -5.06 28.87 -6.82
N ILE A 19 -4.62 28.92 -5.58
CA ILE A 19 -4.54 30.15 -4.77
C ILE A 19 -3.62 31.17 -5.44
N GLY A 20 -2.43 30.74 -5.89
CA GLY A 20 -1.51 31.60 -6.60
C GLY A 20 -2.08 32.12 -7.95
N GLN A 21 -2.96 31.34 -8.60
CA GLN A 21 -3.62 31.75 -9.84
C GLN A 21 -4.75 32.78 -9.60
N ILE A 22 -5.55 32.56 -8.55
CA ILE A 22 -6.61 33.48 -8.14
C ILE A 22 -5.99 34.81 -7.66
N GLY A 23 -4.92 34.75 -6.87
CA GLY A 23 -4.18 35.94 -6.41
C GLY A 23 -3.70 36.81 -7.56
N SER A 24 -3.19 36.21 -8.65
CA SER A 24 -2.71 36.95 -9.80
C SER A 24 -3.82 37.55 -10.67
N ASN A 25 -5.02 36.98 -10.69
CA ASN A 25 -6.11 37.42 -11.55
C ASN A 25 -7.10 38.38 -10.85
N SER A 26 -7.13 38.41 -9.52
CA SER A 26 -8.13 39.22 -8.80
C SER A 26 -7.59 40.58 -8.38
N ARG A 27 -7.81 41.62 -9.20
CA ARG A 27 -7.63 43.02 -8.78
C ARG A 27 -8.45 43.41 -7.53
N ALA A 28 -9.48 42.67 -7.18
CA ALA A 28 -10.39 42.95 -6.06
C ALA A 28 -9.76 42.68 -4.68
N TRP A 29 -8.76 41.83 -4.57
CA TRP A 29 -8.06 41.53 -3.30
C TRP A 29 -7.08 42.66 -2.90
N TYR A 30 -6.85 43.60 -3.75
CA TYR A 30 -5.85 44.69 -3.60
C TYR A 30 -6.27 45.83 -2.69
N LEU A 31 -7.47 45.82 -2.15
CA LEU A 31 -8.01 47.02 -1.50
C LEU A 31 -7.84 47.07 0.02
N SER A 32 -7.39 46.03 0.71
CA SER A 32 -7.53 46.08 2.17
C SER A 32 -6.25 46.24 3.00
N GLU A 33 -5.01 45.98 2.52
CA GLU A 33 -3.82 46.24 3.38
C GLU A 33 -2.51 46.47 2.63
N LYS A 34 -2.00 47.70 2.72
CA LYS A 34 -0.82 48.20 2.00
C LYS A 34 0.52 47.44 2.27
N ARG A 35 0.71 46.83 3.46
CA ARG A 35 1.96 46.12 3.83
C ARG A 35 1.99 44.68 3.36
N PHE A 36 0.90 43.98 3.47
CA PHE A 36 0.77 42.61 2.95
C PHE A 36 0.79 42.61 1.44
N LYS A 37 0.25 43.66 0.83
CA LYS A 37 0.21 43.95 -0.59
C LYS A 37 1.58 44.00 -1.24
N ASN A 38 2.55 44.67 -0.65
CA ASN A 38 3.89 44.82 -1.23
C ASN A 38 4.70 43.52 -1.18
N PHE A 39 4.57 42.74 -0.10
CA PHE A 39 5.27 41.45 0.04
C PHE A 39 4.74 40.40 -0.95
N MET A 40 3.42 40.28 -1.08
CA MET A 40 2.79 39.32 -2.01
C MET A 40 2.93 39.74 -3.48
N TYR A 41 2.96 41.04 -3.77
CA TYR A 41 2.99 41.55 -5.13
C TYR A 41 4.33 41.37 -5.83
N GLU A 42 5.42 41.50 -5.11
CA GLU A 42 6.76 41.52 -5.74
C GLU A 42 7.36 40.11 -5.94
N ASN A 43 7.08 39.16 -5.03
CA ASN A 43 7.64 37.81 -5.09
C ASN A 43 6.68 36.68 -4.66
N GLY A 44 5.55 36.99 -4.02
CA GLY A 44 4.71 36.00 -3.36
C GLY A 44 3.97 35.06 -4.33
N ASP A 45 3.31 35.60 -5.34
CA ASP A 45 2.48 34.79 -6.25
C ASP A 45 3.30 33.82 -7.09
N LYS A 46 4.48 34.25 -7.57
CA LYS A 46 5.38 33.38 -8.32
C LYS A 46 6.00 32.31 -7.44
N GLY A 47 6.39 32.66 -6.21
CA GLY A 47 6.96 31.73 -5.25
C GLY A 47 5.93 30.67 -4.80
N ILE A 48 4.70 31.06 -4.50
CA ILE A 48 3.64 30.15 -4.10
C ILE A 48 3.28 29.18 -5.23
N ARG A 49 3.18 29.66 -6.47
CA ARG A 49 2.93 28.81 -7.63
C ARG A 49 4.08 27.83 -7.86
N LEU A 50 5.32 28.28 -7.82
CA LEU A 50 6.47 27.43 -8.01
C LEU A 50 6.53 26.35 -6.93
N ALA A 51 6.32 26.72 -5.67
CA ALA A 51 6.25 25.76 -4.56
C ALA A 51 5.12 24.72 -4.77
N GLY A 52 3.94 25.17 -5.21
CA GLY A 52 2.82 24.28 -5.53
C GLY A 52 3.15 23.31 -6.67
N VAL A 53 3.78 23.78 -7.75
CA VAL A 53 4.18 22.93 -8.88
C VAL A 53 5.23 21.89 -8.44
N ILE A 54 6.25 22.30 -7.70
CA ILE A 54 7.30 21.39 -7.20
C ILE A 54 6.66 20.34 -6.28
N MET A 55 5.81 20.76 -5.35
CA MET A 55 5.14 19.87 -4.39
C MET A 55 4.24 18.85 -5.10
N THR A 56 3.46 19.29 -6.08
CA THR A 56 2.59 18.41 -6.87
C THR A 56 3.40 17.43 -7.70
N PHE A 57 4.46 17.89 -8.35
CA PHE A 57 5.29 17.04 -9.19
C PHE A 57 6.01 15.97 -8.36
N VAL A 58 6.69 16.36 -7.29
CA VAL A 58 7.44 15.42 -6.43
C VAL A 58 6.50 14.41 -5.78
N SER A 59 5.39 14.88 -5.18
CA SER A 59 4.43 13.98 -4.55
C SER A 59 3.72 13.07 -5.55
N GLY A 60 3.44 13.56 -6.76
CA GLY A 60 2.85 12.76 -7.83
C GLY A 60 3.76 11.64 -8.30
N VAL A 61 5.06 11.93 -8.52
CA VAL A 61 6.05 10.91 -8.90
C VAL A 61 6.15 9.83 -7.81
N ILE A 62 6.27 10.23 -6.54
CA ILE A 62 6.35 9.27 -5.43
C ILE A 62 5.06 8.44 -5.33
N ALA A 63 3.89 9.05 -5.50
CA ALA A 63 2.61 8.32 -5.48
C ALA A 63 2.53 7.26 -6.58
N ILE A 64 3.02 7.55 -7.79
CA ILE A 64 3.08 6.57 -8.89
C ILE A 64 4.00 5.40 -8.52
N PHE A 65 5.20 5.66 -7.98
CA PHE A 65 6.10 4.59 -7.53
C PHE A 65 5.46 3.74 -6.45
N MET A 66 4.77 4.35 -5.48
CA MET A 66 4.06 3.62 -4.43
C MET A 66 2.94 2.73 -5.01
N LEU A 67 2.20 3.21 -6.01
CA LEU A 67 1.18 2.40 -6.68
C LEU A 67 1.78 1.17 -7.39
N ILE A 68 2.93 1.33 -8.04
CA ILE A 68 3.64 0.21 -8.68
C ILE A 68 4.06 -0.83 -7.64
N ILE A 69 4.60 -0.39 -6.49
CA ILE A 69 4.99 -1.29 -5.39
C ILE A 69 3.76 -2.01 -4.82
N ILE A 70 2.67 -1.28 -4.56
CA ILE A 70 1.41 -1.85 -4.05
C ILE A 70 0.90 -2.92 -5.02
N PHE A 71 0.86 -2.61 -6.30
CA PHE A 71 0.41 -3.55 -7.33
C PHE A 71 1.30 -4.79 -7.41
N GLY A 72 2.63 -4.60 -7.39
CA GLY A 72 3.59 -5.70 -7.38
C GLY A 72 3.42 -6.63 -6.17
N CYS A 73 3.33 -6.06 -4.96
CA CYS A 73 3.08 -6.83 -3.74
C CYS A 73 1.74 -7.57 -3.80
N TYR A 74 0.68 -6.90 -4.27
CA TYR A 74 -0.64 -7.49 -4.42
C TYR A 74 -0.64 -8.69 -5.37
N CYS A 75 0.01 -8.57 -6.52
CA CYS A 75 0.14 -9.67 -7.49
C CYS A 75 0.96 -10.83 -6.93
N SER A 76 2.11 -10.56 -6.30
CA SER A 76 2.95 -11.58 -5.68
C SER A 76 2.19 -12.36 -4.61
N THR A 77 1.53 -11.65 -3.69
CA THR A 77 0.76 -12.29 -2.61
C THR A 77 -0.43 -13.11 -3.15
N LYS A 78 -1.05 -12.66 -4.24
CA LYS A 78 -2.11 -13.41 -4.91
C LYS A 78 -1.59 -14.71 -5.56
N ASP A 79 -0.41 -14.67 -6.16
CA ASP A 79 0.21 -15.85 -6.78
C ASP A 79 0.66 -16.86 -5.71
N GLU A 80 1.18 -16.39 -4.58
CA GLU A 80 1.51 -17.23 -3.42
C GLU A 80 0.25 -17.89 -2.82
N ALA A 81 -0.85 -17.16 -2.69
CA ALA A 81 -2.12 -17.73 -2.25
C ALA A 81 -2.64 -18.82 -3.20
N ARG A 82 -2.42 -18.66 -4.51
CA ARG A 82 -2.77 -19.70 -5.50
C ARG A 82 -1.88 -20.93 -5.36
N ARG A 83 -0.57 -20.74 -5.14
CA ARG A 83 0.37 -21.84 -4.88
C ARG A 83 -0.02 -22.58 -3.62
N TYR A 84 -0.37 -21.88 -2.55
CA TYR A 84 -0.85 -22.49 -1.32
C TYR A 84 -2.03 -23.44 -1.56
N LYS A 85 -3.04 -23.03 -2.35
CA LYS A 85 -4.18 -23.90 -2.66
C LYS A 85 -3.76 -25.23 -3.29
N ILE A 86 -2.82 -25.16 -4.24
CA ILE A 86 -2.33 -26.35 -4.95
C ILE A 86 -1.50 -27.23 -3.98
N GLU A 87 -0.55 -26.64 -3.27
CA GLU A 87 0.32 -27.39 -2.36
C GLU A 87 -0.42 -27.96 -1.15
N ARG A 88 -1.46 -27.26 -0.67
CA ARG A 88 -2.33 -27.77 0.40
C ARG A 88 -2.98 -29.10 0.01
N GLU A 89 -3.52 -29.22 -1.21
CA GLU A 89 -4.11 -30.46 -1.69
C GLU A 89 -3.09 -31.60 -1.74
N TYR A 90 -1.87 -31.31 -2.21
CA TYR A 90 -0.78 -32.29 -2.22
C TYR A 90 -0.37 -32.73 -0.81
N ILE A 91 -0.20 -31.80 0.12
CA ILE A 91 0.20 -32.10 1.50
C ILE A 91 -0.89 -32.92 2.19
N ILE A 92 -2.17 -32.58 2.01
CA ILE A 92 -3.29 -33.34 2.59
C ILE A 92 -3.34 -34.78 2.01
N ALA A 93 -3.11 -34.93 0.69
CA ALA A 93 -3.04 -36.23 0.06
C ALA A 93 -1.88 -37.06 0.61
N GLU A 94 -0.70 -36.46 0.81
CA GLU A 94 0.50 -37.09 1.35
C GLU A 94 0.30 -37.52 2.82
N ILE A 95 -0.35 -36.68 3.65
CA ILE A 95 -0.70 -37.03 5.04
C ILE A 95 -1.66 -38.24 5.07
N ASN A 96 -2.62 -38.31 4.18
CA ASN A 96 -3.60 -39.39 4.11
C ASN A 96 -3.01 -40.72 3.60
N ASP A 97 -1.89 -40.67 2.89
CA ASP A 97 -1.23 -41.85 2.32
C ASP A 97 -0.32 -42.59 3.34
N GLU A 98 -0.31 -42.19 4.61
CA GLU A 98 0.48 -42.75 5.72
C GLU A 98 2.00 -42.81 5.49
N ASN A 99 2.51 -42.49 4.30
CA ASN A 99 3.92 -42.56 3.93
C ASN A 99 4.77 -41.44 4.55
N CYS A 100 4.14 -40.42 5.12
CA CYS A 100 4.80 -39.25 5.70
C CYS A 100 5.03 -39.38 7.21
N TYR A 101 4.72 -40.53 7.80
CA TYR A 101 4.93 -40.77 9.21
C TYR A 101 6.17 -41.62 9.43
N ASN A 102 6.96 -41.26 10.45
CA ASN A 102 8.14 -42.06 10.85
C ASN A 102 7.70 -43.31 11.63
N GLU A 103 8.68 -44.14 12.00
CA GLU A 103 8.47 -45.39 12.78
C GLU A 103 7.75 -45.19 14.12
N TYR A 104 7.68 -43.94 14.60
CA TYR A 104 7.02 -43.56 15.87
C TYR A 104 5.63 -42.94 15.63
N GLY A 105 5.13 -42.96 14.39
CA GLY A 105 3.85 -42.35 14.05
C GLY A 105 3.82 -40.80 14.07
N LEU A 106 5.02 -40.19 14.02
CA LEU A 106 5.16 -38.73 13.95
C LEU A 106 5.39 -38.32 12.50
N LEU A 107 4.79 -37.19 12.11
CA LEU A 107 4.94 -36.59 10.79
C LEU A 107 6.43 -36.31 10.49
N GLU A 108 6.87 -36.59 9.27
CA GLU A 108 8.24 -36.27 8.86
C GLU A 108 8.53 -34.78 9.02
N LYS A 109 9.75 -34.50 9.52
CA LYS A 109 10.15 -33.13 9.91
C LYS A 109 10.06 -32.11 8.79
N ASN A 110 10.38 -32.49 7.56
CA ASN A 110 10.30 -31.65 6.37
C ASN A 110 8.85 -31.28 6.03
N ILE A 111 7.91 -32.20 6.16
CA ILE A 111 6.49 -31.98 5.93
C ILE A 111 5.91 -31.09 7.04
N ALA A 112 6.24 -31.36 8.29
CA ALA A 112 5.82 -30.56 9.43
C ALA A 112 6.27 -29.09 9.29
N TYR A 113 7.52 -28.82 8.93
CA TYR A 113 7.98 -27.46 8.67
C TYR A 113 7.25 -26.79 7.50
N LYS A 114 7.00 -27.53 6.43
CA LYS A 114 6.29 -27.00 5.28
C LYS A 114 4.85 -26.60 5.64
N ILE A 115 4.18 -27.37 6.48
CA ILE A 115 2.85 -27.06 6.99
C ILE A 115 2.90 -25.83 7.89
N GLU A 116 3.87 -25.74 8.79
CA GLU A 116 4.05 -24.59 9.68
C GLU A 116 4.27 -23.30 8.89
N ASP A 117 5.20 -23.29 7.93
CA ASP A 117 5.47 -22.13 7.07
C ASP A 117 4.21 -21.68 6.31
N TRP A 118 3.44 -22.61 5.74
CA TRP A 118 2.22 -22.30 5.03
C TRP A 118 1.10 -21.81 5.96
N ASN A 119 0.95 -22.40 7.13
CA ASN A 119 -0.04 -21.97 8.11
C ASN A 119 0.28 -20.58 8.62
N ASP A 120 1.54 -20.29 8.92
CA ASP A 120 1.99 -18.96 9.34
C ASP A 120 1.73 -17.91 8.24
N PHE A 121 2.01 -18.24 6.98
CA PHE A 121 1.71 -17.39 5.83
C PHE A 121 0.22 -17.05 5.74
N VAL A 122 -0.67 -18.04 5.85
CA VAL A 122 -2.13 -17.83 5.79
C VAL A 122 -2.62 -17.01 6.98
N ILE A 123 -2.20 -17.36 8.20
CA ILE A 123 -2.60 -16.67 9.43
C ILE A 123 -2.13 -15.22 9.41
N PHE A 124 -0.88 -14.97 8.99
CA PHE A 124 -0.32 -13.62 8.85
C PHE A 124 -1.16 -12.78 7.89
N ASN A 125 -1.41 -13.28 6.69
CA ASN A 125 -2.15 -12.55 5.67
C ASN A 125 -3.61 -12.31 6.07
N LYS A 126 -4.30 -13.29 6.67
CA LYS A 126 -5.65 -13.10 7.24
C LYS A 126 -5.69 -12.01 8.29
N LYS A 127 -4.71 -12.01 9.20
CA LYS A 127 -4.62 -11.01 10.29
C LYS A 127 -4.45 -9.58 9.74
N TYR A 128 -3.60 -9.41 8.72
CA TYR A 128 -3.25 -8.09 8.20
C TYR A 128 -4.12 -7.65 7.02
N GLN A 129 -4.87 -8.54 6.38
CA GLN A 129 -5.81 -8.21 5.30
C GLN A 129 -6.82 -7.13 5.71
N ARG A 130 -7.31 -7.16 6.94
CA ARG A 130 -8.26 -6.17 7.49
C ARG A 130 -7.60 -4.93 8.07
N ASN A 131 -6.27 -4.85 8.05
CA ASN A 131 -5.56 -3.70 8.56
C ASN A 131 -5.61 -2.55 7.55
N PHE A 132 -6.07 -1.38 7.99
CA PHE A 132 -6.20 -0.18 7.15
C PHE A 132 -4.91 0.24 6.43
N TRP A 133 -3.75 -0.04 7.02
CA TRP A 133 -2.44 0.38 6.49
C TRP A 133 -1.75 -0.65 5.62
N ILE A 134 -1.92 -1.92 5.93
CA ILE A 134 -1.21 -3.05 5.31
C ILE A 134 -2.16 -3.82 4.38
N GLY A 135 -3.45 -3.85 4.68
CA GLY A 135 -4.43 -4.59 3.91
C GLY A 135 -4.52 -4.21 2.43
N ILE A 136 -4.10 -2.99 2.07
CA ILE A 136 -4.03 -2.56 0.66
C ILE A 136 -3.04 -3.40 -0.19
N PHE A 137 -2.06 -4.06 0.45
CA PHE A 137 -1.08 -4.93 -0.22
C PHE A 137 -1.54 -6.39 -0.29
N ILE A 138 -2.61 -6.75 0.43
CA ILE A 138 -3.05 -8.13 0.62
C ILE A 138 -4.39 -8.33 -0.07
N PRO A 139 -4.49 -9.23 -1.06
CA PRO A 139 -5.75 -9.53 -1.73
C PRO A 139 -6.75 -10.26 -0.83
N ASN A 140 -8.05 -10.08 -1.09
CA ASN A 140 -9.14 -10.70 -0.31
C ASN A 140 -9.29 -12.22 -0.51
N VAL A 141 -8.32 -12.86 -1.14
CA VAL A 141 -8.34 -14.31 -1.39
C VAL A 141 -8.04 -15.15 -0.16
N PHE A 142 -7.52 -14.54 0.91
CA PHE A 142 -7.15 -15.25 2.14
C PHE A 142 -8.33 -15.60 3.04
N ASP A 143 -9.49 -14.96 2.87
CA ASP A 143 -10.69 -15.30 3.68
C ASP A 143 -11.11 -16.76 3.44
N ASP A 144 -10.93 -17.26 2.21
CA ASP A 144 -11.31 -18.62 1.79
C ASP A 144 -10.20 -19.67 2.03
N LEU A 145 -9.04 -19.27 2.53
CA LEU A 145 -7.93 -20.18 2.81
C LEU A 145 -7.97 -20.65 4.24
N GLU A 146 -7.95 -21.96 4.44
CA GLU A 146 -7.90 -22.57 5.77
C GLU A 146 -6.49 -23.11 6.02
N PRO A 147 -5.97 -23.02 7.26
CA PRO A 147 -4.75 -23.70 7.65
C PRO A 147 -4.85 -25.20 7.41
N ILE A 148 -3.70 -25.88 7.35
CA ILE A 148 -3.62 -27.33 7.23
C ILE A 148 -3.62 -27.90 8.65
N ASP A 149 -4.64 -28.67 8.99
CA ASP A 149 -4.71 -29.41 10.24
C ASP A 149 -4.10 -30.81 10.03
N TYR A 150 -3.30 -31.28 11.01
CA TYR A 150 -2.62 -32.59 10.97
C TYR A 150 -2.54 -33.23 12.34
#